data_dea1e7c140f773059c9186a9eb6f6e6f
#
_entry.id   dea1e7c140f773059c9186a9eb6f6e6f
#
_cell.length_a   1.000
_cell.length_b   1.000
_cell.length_c   1.000
_cell.angle_alpha   90.00
_cell.angle_beta   90.00
_cell.angle_gamma   90.00
#
_symmetry.space_group_name_H-M   'P 1'
#
loop_
_entity.id
_entity.type
_entity.pdbx_description
1 polymer ?
#
loop_
_entity_poly.entity_id
_entity_poly.type
_entity_poly.pdbx_seq_one_letter_code
_entity_poly.pdbx_strand_id
1 'polypeptide(L)'
;MAFRTADFSRLVRFNSANSCDFLELCESAWDKKIAEDDAKPKSRTIAPSSAYCMKQNWFRLRGVEPDKPKTSDRGLDFTAQVGTSCHENLQSLLKATLKDDWLDVGEFIRTNCTWYSDCEIEQHGLETRIAISNPPIRFACDGLLRWKEEIYLLEIKTSEFSSWDSLTAPKPIHIDQVKSYASLLHVNHVLMIYQDRQYGGLKCFELRISDEEIKATWDTFYYIVDMADKNLPPKGLPSGDSRCSASMCPYHKKCKEW
;
A
#
# COMPACT_ATOMS: atom_id res chain seq x y z
N MET A 1 -43.68 -22.79 24.61
CA MET A 1 -42.79 -22.07 25.55
C MET A 1 -42.37 -20.76 24.89
N ALA A 2 -42.88 -19.62 25.38
CA ALA A 2 -42.49 -18.34 24.86
C ALA A 2 -41.17 -17.90 25.50
N PHE A 3 -40.13 -17.71 24.71
CA PHE A 3 -38.89 -17.10 25.17
C PHE A 3 -39.17 -15.65 25.54
N ARG A 4 -39.11 -15.31 26.84
CA ARG A 4 -39.06 -13.91 27.27
C ARG A 4 -37.76 -13.30 26.74
N THR A 5 -37.87 -12.42 25.79
CA THR A 5 -36.77 -11.52 25.43
C THR A 5 -36.43 -10.68 26.65
N ALA A 6 -35.25 -10.87 27.24
CA ALA A 6 -34.76 -10.02 28.31
C ALA A 6 -34.67 -8.58 27.79
N ASP A 7 -35.37 -7.69 28.47
CA ASP A 7 -35.30 -6.26 28.17
C ASP A 7 -33.96 -5.71 28.68
N PHE A 8 -32.98 -5.65 27.80
CA PHE A 8 -31.65 -5.11 28.07
C PHE A 8 -31.63 -3.58 28.21
N SER A 9 -32.74 -2.87 27.94
CA SER A 9 -32.81 -1.42 28.04
C SER A 9 -32.63 -0.89 29.48
N ARG A 10 -32.84 -1.74 30.48
CA ARG A 10 -32.66 -1.38 31.90
C ARG A 10 -31.26 -1.62 32.44
N LEU A 11 -30.38 -2.30 31.71
CA LEU A 11 -29.03 -2.63 32.16
C LEU A 11 -27.97 -1.64 31.68
N VAL A 12 -28.28 -0.81 30.71
CA VAL A 12 -27.35 0.17 30.19
C VAL A 12 -27.86 1.56 30.57
N ARG A 13 -27.42 2.07 31.74
CA ARG A 13 -27.43 3.52 31.95
C ARG A 13 -26.37 4.10 31.00
N PHE A 14 -26.80 4.57 29.86
CA PHE A 14 -25.99 5.49 29.07
C PHE A 14 -25.88 6.80 29.87
N ASN A 15 -24.84 6.89 30.69
CA ASN A 15 -24.32 8.23 31.00
C ASN A 15 -23.94 8.80 29.66
N SER A 16 -24.26 10.07 29.41
CA SER A 16 -23.89 10.79 28.19
C SER A 16 -22.43 10.48 27.85
N ALA A 17 -22.23 9.73 26.79
CA ALA A 17 -21.14 8.78 26.60
C ALA A 17 -19.74 9.40 26.41
N ASN A 18 -19.52 10.66 26.69
CA ASN A 18 -18.29 11.35 26.33
C ASN A 18 -17.40 11.77 27.52
N SER A 19 -17.65 11.25 28.73
CA SER A 19 -16.87 11.62 29.91
C SER A 19 -16.62 10.42 30.84
N CYS A 20 -16.02 9.37 30.29
CA CYS A 20 -15.52 8.27 31.10
C CYS A 20 -14.00 8.34 31.09
N ASP A 21 -13.37 8.45 32.27
CA ASP A 21 -11.89 8.48 32.42
C ASP A 21 -11.21 7.34 31.65
N PHE A 22 -11.89 6.19 31.54
CA PHE A 22 -11.38 5.07 30.77
C PHE A 22 -11.39 5.34 29.24
N LEU A 23 -12.39 6.04 28.73
CA LEU A 23 -12.42 6.45 27.33
C LEU A 23 -11.28 7.44 27.04
N GLU A 24 -11.06 8.42 27.91
CA GLU A 24 -9.96 9.38 27.79
C GLU A 24 -8.61 8.68 27.81
N LEU A 25 -8.43 7.66 28.67
CA LEU A 25 -7.25 6.82 28.68
C LEU A 25 -7.05 6.08 27.34
N CYS A 26 -8.09 5.47 26.81
CA CYS A 26 -8.01 4.76 25.51
C CYS A 26 -7.67 5.72 24.37
N GLU A 27 -8.31 6.88 24.34
CA GLU A 27 -8.08 7.90 23.32
C GLU A 27 -6.66 8.46 23.39
N SER A 28 -6.18 8.77 24.58
CA SER A 28 -4.81 9.25 24.81
C SER A 28 -3.76 8.22 24.43
N ALA A 29 -4.00 6.93 24.75
CA ALA A 29 -3.10 5.85 24.36
C ALA A 29 -3.05 5.68 22.84
N TRP A 30 -4.20 5.83 22.15
CA TRP A 30 -4.26 5.76 20.69
C TRP A 30 -3.55 6.94 20.03
N ASP A 31 -3.78 8.17 20.50
CA ASP A 31 -3.10 9.38 20.00
C ASP A 31 -1.59 9.29 20.19
N LYS A 32 -1.14 8.76 21.34
CA LYS A 32 0.29 8.54 21.60
C LYS A 32 0.89 7.55 20.59
N LYS A 33 0.22 6.42 20.32
CA LYS A 33 0.66 5.44 19.31
C LYS A 33 0.78 6.10 17.92
N ILE A 34 -0.22 6.89 17.52
CA ILE A 34 -0.20 7.60 16.23
C ILE A 34 1.00 8.57 16.18
N ALA A 35 1.23 9.34 17.24
CA ALA A 35 2.35 10.28 17.31
C ALA A 35 3.71 9.56 17.21
N GLU A 36 3.86 8.41 17.87
CA GLU A 36 5.06 7.58 17.80
C GLU A 36 5.30 7.03 16.38
N ASP A 37 4.24 6.59 15.70
CA ASP A 37 4.32 6.10 14.31
C ASP A 37 4.65 7.24 13.33
N ASP A 38 4.06 8.42 13.50
CA ASP A 38 4.33 9.58 12.65
C ASP A 38 5.76 10.16 12.86
N ALA A 39 6.35 9.96 14.03
CA ALA A 39 7.70 10.39 14.36
C ALA A 39 8.80 9.46 13.76
N LYS A 40 8.46 8.28 13.25
CA LYS A 40 9.42 7.35 12.65
C LYS A 40 10.13 7.98 11.45
N PRO A 41 11.45 7.78 11.32
CA PRO A 41 12.21 8.29 10.17
C PRO A 41 11.64 7.81 8.85
N LYS A 42 11.48 8.72 7.91
CA LYS A 42 11.03 8.37 6.55
C LYS A 42 12.20 7.88 5.72
N SER A 43 12.05 6.77 5.04
CA SER A 43 13.08 6.25 4.15
C SER A 43 13.26 7.16 2.92
N ARG A 44 14.53 7.36 2.51
CA ARG A 44 14.89 8.06 1.27
C ARG A 44 14.95 7.08 0.12
N THR A 45 13.81 6.49 -0.23
CA THR A 45 13.71 5.48 -1.28
C THR A 45 12.57 5.81 -2.24
N ILE A 46 12.63 5.29 -3.44
CA ILE A 46 11.49 5.26 -4.35
C ILE A 46 10.39 4.39 -3.72
N ALA A 47 9.17 4.89 -3.75
CA ALA A 47 7.99 4.14 -3.32
C ALA A 47 7.13 3.81 -4.53
N PRO A 48 6.91 2.54 -4.86
CA PRO A 48 6.02 2.11 -5.93
C PRO A 48 4.59 2.65 -5.82
N SER A 49 4.07 2.82 -4.60
CA SER A 49 2.77 3.48 -4.38
C SER A 49 2.70 4.93 -4.88
N SER A 50 3.85 5.54 -5.18
CA SER A 50 3.98 6.88 -5.76
C SER A 50 4.58 6.84 -7.18
N ALA A 51 4.63 5.68 -7.84
CA ALA A 51 5.25 5.50 -9.16
C ALA A 51 4.60 6.40 -10.25
N TYR A 52 3.34 6.76 -10.06
CA TYR A 52 2.61 7.68 -10.93
C TYR A 52 3.25 9.07 -11.06
N CYS A 53 4.15 9.46 -10.14
CA CYS A 53 4.78 10.78 -10.15
C CYS A 53 6.29 10.71 -9.86
N MET A 54 7.11 10.83 -10.91
CA MET A 54 8.58 10.83 -10.80
C MET A 54 9.10 11.92 -9.86
N LYS A 55 8.54 13.13 -9.96
CA LYS A 55 8.97 14.27 -9.13
C LYS A 55 8.68 14.05 -7.65
N GLN A 56 7.60 13.35 -7.28
CA GLN A 56 7.33 12.99 -5.90
C GLN A 56 8.38 12.02 -5.36
N ASN A 57 8.78 11.00 -6.13
CA ASN A 57 9.84 10.08 -5.75
C ASN A 57 11.22 10.77 -5.71
N TRP A 58 11.48 11.71 -6.62
CA TRP A 58 12.67 12.55 -6.57
C TRP A 58 12.77 13.35 -5.26
N PHE A 59 11.69 14.01 -4.82
CA PHE A 59 11.66 14.70 -3.52
C PHE A 59 11.97 13.76 -2.36
N ARG A 60 11.44 12.53 -2.39
CA ARG A 60 11.72 11.51 -1.36
C ARG A 60 13.19 11.13 -1.33
N LEU A 61 13.79 10.83 -2.48
CA LEU A 61 15.22 10.50 -2.57
C LEU A 61 16.10 11.63 -2.07
N ARG A 62 15.76 12.87 -2.40
CA ARG A 62 16.47 14.07 -1.95
C ARG A 62 16.26 14.38 -0.47
N GLY A 63 15.39 13.67 0.22
CA GLY A 63 15.06 13.93 1.61
C GLY A 63 14.38 15.29 1.82
N VAL A 64 13.68 15.78 0.81
CA VAL A 64 12.90 17.03 0.92
C VAL A 64 11.71 16.76 1.83
N GLU A 65 11.56 17.55 2.88
CA GLU A 65 10.42 17.43 3.78
C GLU A 65 9.11 17.76 3.05
N PRO A 66 8.02 17.03 3.29
CA PRO A 66 6.72 17.34 2.72
C PRO A 66 6.22 18.73 3.17
N ASP A 67 5.26 19.30 2.43
CA ASP A 67 4.66 20.61 2.74
C ASP A 67 3.99 20.65 4.11
N LYS A 68 3.42 19.53 4.50
CA LYS A 68 2.85 19.28 5.83
C LYS A 68 3.34 17.93 6.30
N PRO A 69 3.68 17.78 7.58
CA PRO A 69 3.86 16.48 8.16
C PRO A 69 2.58 15.66 7.88
N LYS A 70 2.74 14.40 7.52
CA LYS A 70 1.61 13.49 7.48
C LYS A 70 1.20 13.29 8.94
N THR A 71 0.14 13.94 9.36
CA THR A 71 -0.50 13.66 10.65
C THR A 71 -1.59 12.64 10.39
N SER A 72 -1.42 11.47 10.97
CA SER A 72 -2.48 10.47 11.02
C SER A 72 -3.48 10.92 12.10
N ASP A 73 -4.76 10.73 11.81
CA ASP A 73 -5.82 10.83 12.82
C ASP A 73 -6.33 9.42 13.15
N ARG A 74 -7.13 9.30 14.20
CA ARG A 74 -7.68 7.99 14.62
C ARG A 74 -8.49 7.31 13.52
N GLY A 75 -9.21 8.06 12.68
CA GLY A 75 -9.99 7.53 11.59
C GLY A 75 -9.11 6.93 10.48
N LEU A 76 -8.02 7.60 10.13
CA LEU A 76 -7.04 7.10 9.17
C LEU A 76 -6.29 5.88 9.71
N ASP A 77 -5.85 5.92 10.98
CA ASP A 77 -5.18 4.79 11.63
C ASP A 77 -6.11 3.57 11.71
N PHE A 78 -7.37 3.75 12.12
CA PHE A 78 -8.38 2.69 12.15
C PHE A 78 -8.60 2.09 10.75
N THR A 79 -8.76 2.95 9.74
CA THR A 79 -8.94 2.52 8.36
C THR A 79 -7.77 1.68 7.87
N ALA A 80 -6.54 2.07 8.21
CA ALA A 80 -5.34 1.31 7.87
C ALA A 80 -5.31 -0.05 8.58
N GLN A 81 -5.64 -0.11 9.88
CA GLN A 81 -5.70 -1.36 10.64
C GLN A 81 -6.75 -2.33 10.08
N VAL A 82 -7.94 -1.84 9.74
CA VAL A 82 -8.98 -2.66 9.09
C VAL A 82 -8.48 -3.18 7.74
N GLY A 83 -7.81 -2.33 6.96
CA GLY A 83 -7.18 -2.75 5.70
C GLY A 83 -6.18 -3.88 5.90
N THR A 84 -5.26 -3.74 6.86
CA THR A 84 -4.27 -4.77 7.20
C THR A 84 -4.94 -6.08 7.61
N SER A 85 -5.95 -6.03 8.49
CA SER A 85 -6.68 -7.23 8.92
C SER A 85 -7.40 -7.92 7.77
N CYS A 86 -7.98 -7.18 6.83
CA CYS A 86 -8.58 -7.74 5.61
C CYS A 86 -7.53 -8.45 4.74
N HIS A 87 -6.35 -7.85 4.54
CA HIS A 87 -5.24 -8.47 3.81
C HIS A 87 -4.81 -9.77 4.47
N GLU A 88 -4.50 -9.76 5.78
CA GLU A 88 -4.06 -10.93 6.52
C GLU A 88 -5.07 -12.09 6.47
N ASN A 89 -6.35 -11.79 6.60
CA ASN A 89 -7.41 -12.79 6.51
C ASN A 89 -7.48 -13.43 5.11
N LEU A 90 -7.46 -12.61 4.05
CA LEU A 90 -7.54 -13.10 2.67
C LEU A 90 -6.28 -13.86 2.27
N GLN A 91 -5.09 -13.34 2.62
CA GLN A 91 -3.82 -14.03 2.40
C GLN A 91 -3.77 -15.39 3.11
N SER A 92 -4.24 -15.46 4.38
CA SER A 92 -4.31 -16.71 5.15
C SER A 92 -5.21 -17.74 4.48
N LEU A 93 -6.38 -17.30 3.99
CA LEU A 93 -7.32 -18.16 3.25
C LEU A 93 -6.69 -18.67 1.95
N LEU A 94 -6.10 -17.78 1.17
CA LEU A 94 -5.47 -18.13 -0.11
C LEU A 94 -4.29 -19.08 0.10
N LYS A 95 -3.42 -18.81 1.06
CA LYS A 95 -2.28 -19.67 1.42
C LYS A 95 -2.74 -21.07 1.82
N ALA A 96 -3.77 -21.17 2.67
CA ALA A 96 -4.31 -22.46 3.08
C ALA A 96 -4.96 -23.25 1.92
N THR A 97 -5.54 -22.54 0.95
CA THR A 97 -6.21 -23.13 -0.21
C THR A 97 -5.21 -23.56 -1.28
N LEU A 98 -4.25 -22.70 -1.62
CA LEU A 98 -3.29 -22.90 -2.69
C LEU A 98 -2.13 -23.82 -2.30
N LYS A 99 -1.81 -23.89 -1.00
CA LYS A 99 -0.71 -24.73 -0.48
C LYS A 99 0.61 -24.47 -1.21
N ASP A 100 1.13 -25.45 -1.96
CA ASP A 100 2.40 -25.38 -2.68
C ASP A 100 2.37 -24.38 -3.85
N ASP A 101 1.18 -23.99 -4.30
CA ASP A 101 1.00 -22.93 -5.29
C ASP A 101 1.03 -21.51 -4.69
N TRP A 102 1.03 -21.37 -3.36
CA TRP A 102 1.40 -20.13 -2.67
C TRP A 102 2.91 -20.08 -2.51
N LEU A 103 3.56 -19.16 -3.23
CA LEU A 103 5.01 -19.10 -3.30
C LEU A 103 5.60 -18.25 -2.16
N ASP A 104 6.74 -18.67 -1.62
CA ASP A 104 7.54 -17.82 -0.75
C ASP A 104 8.21 -16.71 -1.56
N VAL A 105 7.83 -15.46 -1.30
CA VAL A 105 8.33 -14.29 -2.04
C VAL A 105 9.82 -14.10 -1.84
N GLY A 106 10.32 -14.34 -0.62
CA GLY A 106 11.74 -14.21 -0.30
C GLY A 106 12.58 -15.23 -1.03
N GLU A 107 12.15 -16.49 -1.08
CA GLU A 107 12.79 -17.56 -1.84
C GLU A 107 12.76 -17.28 -3.33
N PHE A 108 11.58 -16.84 -3.83
CA PHE A 108 11.42 -16.46 -5.23
C PHE A 108 12.43 -15.39 -5.65
N ILE A 109 12.59 -14.33 -4.84
CA ILE A 109 13.53 -13.24 -5.12
C ILE A 109 14.98 -13.77 -5.14
N ARG A 110 15.39 -14.55 -4.15
CA ARG A 110 16.75 -15.09 -4.08
C ARG A 110 17.08 -15.99 -5.27
N THR A 111 16.07 -16.69 -5.79
CA THR A 111 16.27 -17.66 -6.88
C THR A 111 16.13 -17.01 -8.26
N ASN A 112 15.19 -16.10 -8.44
CA ASN A 112 14.79 -15.60 -9.76
C ASN A 112 15.24 -14.16 -10.02
N CYS A 113 15.50 -13.35 -8.97
CA CYS A 113 15.86 -11.95 -9.12
C CYS A 113 17.38 -11.74 -8.87
N THR A 114 18.21 -12.51 -9.59
CA THR A 114 19.68 -12.55 -9.41
C THR A 114 20.39 -11.23 -9.72
N TRP A 115 19.69 -10.26 -10.33
CA TRP A 115 20.21 -8.91 -10.59
C TRP A 115 20.24 -8.02 -9.34
N TYR A 116 19.65 -8.45 -8.22
CA TYR A 116 19.76 -7.74 -6.95
C TYR A 116 21.01 -8.21 -6.20
N SER A 117 22.05 -7.39 -6.21
CA SER A 117 23.27 -7.65 -5.42
C SER A 117 23.06 -7.47 -3.92
N ASP A 118 22.21 -6.48 -3.55
CA ASP A 118 21.92 -6.10 -2.18
C ASP A 118 20.39 -5.94 -2.01
N CYS A 119 19.74 -6.99 -1.53
CA CYS A 119 18.32 -7.00 -1.28
C CYS A 119 18.07 -7.44 0.17
N GLU A 120 17.49 -6.55 0.96
CA GLU A 120 16.99 -6.87 2.29
C GLU A 120 15.56 -7.38 2.17
N ILE A 121 15.28 -8.56 2.73
CA ILE A 121 13.98 -9.20 2.71
C ILE A 121 13.54 -9.44 4.15
N GLU A 122 12.44 -8.86 4.54
CA GLU A 122 11.83 -8.99 5.86
C GLU A 122 10.42 -9.52 5.74
N GLN A 123 10.10 -10.60 6.47
CA GLN A 123 8.76 -11.14 6.55
C GLN A 123 7.97 -10.42 7.67
N HIS A 124 6.83 -9.85 7.33
CA HIS A 124 5.93 -9.21 8.26
C HIS A 124 4.52 -9.82 8.16
N GLY A 125 4.24 -10.81 9.00
CA GLY A 125 3.04 -11.65 8.84
C GLY A 125 3.09 -12.43 7.53
N LEU A 126 2.13 -12.23 6.64
CA LEU A 126 2.11 -12.81 5.30
C LEU A 126 2.62 -11.85 4.21
N GLU A 127 2.82 -10.59 4.55
CA GLU A 127 3.43 -9.58 3.67
C GLU A 127 4.95 -9.72 3.68
N THR A 128 5.58 -9.67 2.52
CA THR A 128 7.03 -9.65 2.40
C THR A 128 7.48 -8.23 2.04
N ARG A 129 8.31 -7.65 2.90
CA ARG A 129 8.94 -6.34 2.71
C ARG A 129 10.29 -6.49 2.07
N ILE A 130 10.53 -5.72 1.04
CA ILE A 130 11.73 -5.78 0.25
C ILE A 130 12.35 -4.39 0.16
N ALA A 131 13.67 -4.31 0.42
CA ALA A 131 14.45 -3.10 0.21
C ALA A 131 15.61 -3.40 -0.73
N ILE A 132 15.76 -2.62 -1.78
CA ILE A 132 16.80 -2.69 -2.79
C ILE A 132 17.63 -1.43 -2.66
N SER A 133 18.97 -1.57 -2.74
CA SER A 133 19.89 -0.45 -2.59
C SER A 133 20.14 0.30 -3.91
N ASN A 134 20.09 -0.39 -5.05
CA ASN A 134 20.36 0.22 -6.35
C ASN A 134 19.39 -0.31 -7.43
N PRO A 135 18.43 0.50 -7.88
CA PRO A 135 18.06 1.80 -7.33
C PRO A 135 17.47 1.67 -5.93
N PRO A 136 17.53 2.70 -5.07
CA PRO A 136 17.03 2.62 -3.69
C PRO A 136 15.49 2.60 -3.69
N ILE A 137 14.92 1.40 -3.58
CA ILE A 137 13.48 1.15 -3.64
C ILE A 137 13.05 0.36 -2.41
N ARG A 138 11.90 0.72 -1.84
CA ARG A 138 11.21 -0.10 -0.84
C ARG A 138 9.79 -0.39 -1.26
N PHE A 139 9.41 -1.66 -1.15
CA PHE A 139 8.04 -2.09 -1.43
C PHE A 139 7.64 -3.26 -0.53
N ALA A 140 6.36 -3.53 -0.49
CA ALA A 140 5.77 -4.68 0.17
C ALA A 140 4.96 -5.46 -0.85
N CYS A 141 5.07 -6.79 -0.81
CA CYS A 141 4.36 -7.69 -1.70
C CYS A 141 3.32 -8.47 -0.90
N ASP A 142 2.07 -8.42 -1.31
CA ASP A 142 0.98 -9.17 -0.66
C ASP A 142 1.11 -10.67 -0.92
N GLY A 143 1.68 -11.09 -2.05
CA GLY A 143 1.97 -12.49 -2.32
C GLY A 143 2.39 -12.77 -3.75
N LEU A 144 2.93 -13.96 -3.94
CA LEU A 144 3.13 -14.60 -5.23
C LEU A 144 2.42 -15.96 -5.21
N LEU A 145 1.84 -16.32 -6.33
CA LEU A 145 1.16 -17.61 -6.44
C LEU A 145 1.29 -18.19 -7.85
N ARG A 146 1.19 -19.52 -7.95
CA ARG A 146 1.06 -20.21 -9.23
C ARG A 146 -0.42 -20.39 -9.54
N TRP A 147 -0.85 -19.94 -10.71
CA TRP A 147 -2.21 -20.07 -11.19
C TRP A 147 -2.18 -20.34 -12.70
N LYS A 148 -2.90 -21.34 -13.18
CA LYS A 148 -2.91 -21.74 -14.60
C LYS A 148 -1.50 -21.92 -15.19
N GLU A 149 -0.61 -22.59 -14.45
CA GLU A 149 0.79 -22.85 -14.82
C GLU A 149 1.69 -21.59 -14.87
N GLU A 150 1.17 -20.41 -14.57
CA GLU A 150 1.91 -19.14 -14.58
C GLU A 150 2.09 -18.59 -13.17
N ILE A 151 3.11 -17.75 -12.99
CA ILE A 151 3.34 -17.04 -11.73
C ILE A 151 2.63 -15.70 -11.77
N TYR A 152 1.81 -15.47 -10.76
CA TYR A 152 1.06 -14.23 -10.57
C TYR A 152 1.52 -13.47 -9.33
N LEU A 153 1.72 -12.17 -9.50
CA LEU A 153 1.76 -11.23 -8.39
C LEU A 153 0.34 -11.03 -7.86
N LEU A 154 0.16 -11.18 -6.55
CA LEU A 154 -1.07 -10.85 -5.86
C LEU A 154 -0.96 -9.45 -5.26
N GLU A 155 -1.98 -8.63 -5.50
CA GLU A 155 -2.18 -7.34 -4.84
C GLU A 155 -3.59 -7.25 -4.31
N ILE A 156 -3.74 -6.95 -3.03
CA ILE A 156 -5.02 -6.82 -2.35
C ILE A 156 -5.26 -5.34 -2.06
N LYS A 157 -6.46 -4.87 -2.36
CA LYS A 157 -6.93 -3.53 -2.03
C LYS A 157 -8.23 -3.60 -1.28
N THR A 158 -8.37 -2.79 -0.26
CA THR A 158 -9.63 -2.67 0.47
C THR A 158 -10.29 -1.32 0.17
N SER A 159 -11.61 -1.29 0.14
CA SER A 159 -12.37 -0.07 -0.05
C SER A 159 -13.69 -0.10 0.71
N GLU A 160 -14.32 1.06 0.83
CA GLU A 160 -15.70 1.17 1.29
C GLU A 160 -16.64 0.59 0.24
N PHE A 161 -17.80 0.10 0.68
CA PHE A 161 -18.80 -0.55 -0.17
C PHE A 161 -19.18 0.30 -1.39
N SER A 162 -19.47 1.56 -1.22
CA SER A 162 -19.87 2.45 -2.32
C SER A 162 -18.81 2.59 -3.42
N SER A 163 -17.53 2.68 -3.02
CA SER A 163 -16.40 2.71 -3.94
C SER A 163 -16.14 1.34 -4.56
N TRP A 164 -16.33 0.27 -3.81
CA TRP A 164 -16.17 -1.10 -4.29
C TRP A 164 -17.28 -1.48 -5.26
N ASP A 165 -18.53 -1.15 -4.94
CA ASP A 165 -19.70 -1.49 -5.76
C ASP A 165 -19.61 -0.87 -7.16
N SER A 166 -19.23 0.40 -7.23
CA SER A 166 -19.06 1.15 -8.49
C SER A 166 -17.79 0.78 -9.28
N LEU A 167 -16.89 -0.06 -8.71
CA LEU A 167 -15.62 -0.39 -9.34
C LEU A 167 -15.82 -1.40 -10.48
N THR A 168 -15.57 -0.99 -11.71
CA THR A 168 -15.64 -1.80 -12.92
C THR A 168 -14.27 -2.14 -13.51
N ALA A 169 -13.22 -1.44 -13.06
CA ALA A 169 -11.83 -1.65 -13.46
C ALA A 169 -10.89 -1.23 -12.33
N PRO A 170 -9.63 -1.71 -12.29
CA PRO A 170 -8.64 -1.26 -11.32
C PRO A 170 -8.40 0.25 -11.42
N LYS A 171 -8.18 0.90 -10.27
CA LYS A 171 -7.85 2.33 -10.23
C LYS A 171 -6.48 2.55 -10.88
N PRO A 172 -6.30 3.59 -11.71
CA PRO A 172 -5.03 3.85 -12.40
C PRO A 172 -3.82 3.92 -11.46
N ILE A 173 -3.97 4.54 -10.29
CA ILE A 173 -2.90 4.62 -9.29
C ILE A 173 -2.46 3.25 -8.76
N HIS A 174 -3.37 2.29 -8.68
CA HIS A 174 -3.05 0.93 -8.28
C HIS A 174 -2.41 0.13 -9.43
N ILE A 175 -2.78 0.43 -10.68
CA ILE A 175 -2.12 -0.13 -11.86
C ILE A 175 -0.66 0.30 -11.91
N ASP A 176 -0.36 1.59 -11.70
CA ASP A 176 1.02 2.11 -11.65
C ASP A 176 1.84 1.43 -10.52
N GLN A 177 1.20 1.16 -9.37
CA GLN A 177 1.82 0.45 -8.26
C GLN A 177 2.17 -0.99 -8.63
N VAL A 178 1.21 -1.76 -9.17
CA VAL A 178 1.45 -3.17 -9.50
C VAL A 178 2.37 -3.35 -10.70
N LYS A 179 2.40 -2.41 -11.66
CA LYS A 179 3.43 -2.36 -12.70
C LYS A 179 4.83 -2.28 -12.09
N SER A 180 4.99 -1.44 -11.08
CA SER A 180 6.25 -1.32 -10.35
C SER A 180 6.63 -2.64 -9.67
N TYR A 181 5.70 -3.29 -8.97
CA TYR A 181 5.96 -4.56 -8.31
C TYR A 181 6.24 -5.69 -9.31
N ALA A 182 5.44 -5.79 -10.37
CA ALA A 182 5.63 -6.74 -11.46
C ALA A 182 7.03 -6.59 -12.10
N SER A 183 7.45 -5.35 -12.34
CA SER A 183 8.78 -5.03 -12.86
C SER A 183 9.88 -5.41 -11.90
N LEU A 184 9.73 -5.11 -10.61
CA LEU A 184 10.72 -5.45 -9.58
C LEU A 184 10.87 -6.95 -9.39
N LEU A 185 9.80 -7.72 -9.52
CA LEU A 185 9.80 -9.19 -9.39
C LEU A 185 9.99 -9.91 -10.73
N HIS A 186 9.96 -9.19 -11.85
CA HIS A 186 9.97 -9.76 -13.21
C HIS A 186 8.85 -10.77 -13.45
N VAL A 187 7.65 -10.40 -13.01
CA VAL A 187 6.43 -11.20 -13.13
C VAL A 187 5.43 -10.45 -14.02
N ASN A 188 5.00 -11.07 -15.13
CA ASN A 188 4.14 -10.43 -16.12
C ASN A 188 2.65 -10.47 -15.76
N HIS A 189 2.24 -11.39 -14.90
CA HIS A 189 0.84 -11.60 -14.55
C HIS A 189 0.52 -11.06 -13.16
N VAL A 190 -0.59 -10.37 -13.03
CA VAL A 190 -1.04 -9.78 -11.77
C VAL A 190 -2.50 -10.16 -11.53
N LEU A 191 -2.80 -10.62 -10.33
CA LEU A 191 -4.15 -10.70 -9.78
C LEU A 191 -4.35 -9.55 -8.80
N MET A 192 -5.22 -8.63 -9.14
CA MET A 192 -5.59 -7.53 -8.27
C MET A 192 -6.97 -7.78 -7.67
N ILE A 193 -7.00 -7.99 -6.35
CA ILE A 193 -8.24 -8.23 -5.61
C ILE A 193 -8.66 -6.95 -4.90
N TYR A 194 -9.90 -6.55 -5.08
CA TYR A 194 -10.54 -5.50 -4.28
C TYR A 194 -11.55 -6.13 -3.33
N GLN A 195 -11.33 -5.92 -2.05
CA GLN A 195 -12.24 -6.36 -1.00
C GLN A 195 -13.03 -5.20 -0.43
N ASP A 196 -14.34 -5.37 -0.37
CA ASP A 196 -15.21 -4.49 0.40
C ASP A 196 -15.01 -4.72 1.91
N ARG A 197 -14.70 -3.66 2.65
CA ARG A 197 -14.46 -3.70 4.10
C ARG A 197 -15.73 -3.87 4.92
N GLN A 198 -16.90 -3.68 4.33
CA GLN A 198 -18.16 -3.67 5.06
C GLN A 198 -18.87 -5.02 5.01
N TYR A 199 -18.89 -5.67 3.85
CA TYR A 199 -19.61 -6.93 3.63
C TYR A 199 -18.72 -8.07 3.13
N GLY A 200 -17.45 -7.82 2.90
CA GLY A 200 -16.47 -8.83 2.47
C GLY A 200 -16.57 -9.22 1.00
N GLY A 201 -17.32 -8.47 0.17
CA GLY A 201 -17.41 -8.73 -1.27
C GLY A 201 -16.04 -8.66 -1.93
N LEU A 202 -15.80 -9.50 -2.95
CA LEU A 202 -14.55 -9.55 -3.70
C LEU A 202 -14.78 -9.25 -5.17
N LYS A 203 -13.89 -8.44 -5.76
CA LYS A 203 -13.72 -8.28 -7.21
C LYS A 203 -12.26 -8.58 -7.55
N CYS A 204 -12.04 -9.40 -8.58
CA CYS A 204 -10.69 -9.74 -9.03
C CYS A 204 -10.50 -9.28 -10.47
N PHE A 205 -9.36 -8.65 -10.72
CA PHE A 205 -8.95 -8.21 -12.06
C PHE A 205 -7.61 -8.88 -12.38
N GLU A 206 -7.57 -9.55 -13.52
CA GLU A 206 -6.33 -10.10 -14.08
C GLU A 206 -5.70 -9.06 -15.00
N LEU A 207 -4.43 -8.76 -14.79
CA LEU A 207 -3.66 -7.82 -15.59
C LEU A 207 -2.44 -8.54 -16.16
N ARG A 208 -2.02 -8.12 -17.33
CA ARG A 208 -0.76 -8.56 -17.95
C ARG A 208 0.12 -7.33 -18.19
N ILE A 209 1.33 -7.38 -17.67
CA ILE A 209 2.34 -6.35 -17.83
C ILE A 209 3.34 -6.85 -18.88
N SER A 210 3.53 -6.11 -19.96
CA SER A 210 4.44 -6.50 -21.02
C SER A 210 5.90 -6.29 -20.63
N ASP A 211 6.81 -6.96 -21.34
CA ASP A 211 8.26 -6.80 -21.12
C ASP A 211 8.72 -5.37 -21.41
N GLU A 212 8.08 -4.69 -22.36
CA GLU A 212 8.32 -3.29 -22.66
C GLU A 212 7.90 -2.39 -21.49
N GLU A 213 6.77 -2.67 -20.84
CA GLU A 213 6.30 -1.95 -19.66
C GLU A 213 7.22 -2.20 -18.45
N ILE A 214 7.69 -3.43 -18.26
CA ILE A 214 8.68 -3.80 -17.26
C ILE A 214 9.96 -2.98 -17.47
N LYS A 215 10.49 -3.00 -18.69
CA LYS A 215 11.69 -2.24 -19.04
C LYS A 215 11.49 -0.74 -18.84
N ALA A 216 10.40 -0.17 -19.30
CA ALA A 216 10.12 1.27 -19.15
C ALA A 216 10.00 1.68 -17.68
N THR A 217 9.49 0.79 -16.81
CA THR A 217 9.42 1.03 -15.37
C THR A 217 10.83 1.09 -14.76
N TRP A 218 11.72 0.15 -15.13
CA TRP A 218 13.12 0.17 -14.70
C TRP A 218 13.85 1.42 -15.20
N ASP A 219 13.70 1.77 -16.46
CA ASP A 219 14.28 2.99 -17.05
C ASP A 219 13.81 4.23 -16.26
N THR A 220 12.54 4.25 -15.83
CA THR A 220 11.99 5.32 -15.00
C THR A 220 12.65 5.38 -13.62
N PHE A 221 12.87 4.25 -12.96
CA PHE A 221 13.52 4.24 -11.64
C PHE A 221 14.96 4.76 -11.72
N TYR A 222 15.73 4.28 -12.69
CA TYR A 222 17.11 4.78 -12.90
C TYR A 222 17.14 6.25 -13.29
N TYR A 223 16.18 6.71 -14.11
CA TYR A 223 16.06 8.12 -14.45
C TYR A 223 15.80 8.99 -13.23
N ILE A 224 14.93 8.56 -12.30
CA ILE A 224 14.66 9.31 -11.06
C ILE A 224 15.93 9.42 -10.21
N VAL A 225 16.72 8.34 -10.10
CA VAL A 225 17.99 8.34 -9.36
C VAL A 225 18.99 9.27 -10.00
N ASP A 226 19.21 9.16 -11.31
CA ASP A 226 20.13 10.03 -12.06
C ASP A 226 19.77 11.53 -11.90
N MET A 227 18.48 11.84 -11.96
CA MET A 227 17.99 13.19 -11.72
C MET A 227 18.18 13.65 -10.28
N ALA A 228 18.08 12.73 -9.31
CA ALA A 228 18.34 13.05 -7.92
C ALA A 228 19.83 13.32 -7.65
N ASP A 229 20.72 12.55 -8.26
CA ASP A 229 22.19 12.74 -8.15
C ASP A 229 22.64 14.05 -8.78
N LYS A 230 22.05 14.41 -9.91
CA LYS A 230 22.29 15.69 -10.60
C LYS A 230 21.61 16.89 -9.93
N ASN A 231 20.80 16.68 -8.90
CA ASN A 231 19.97 17.70 -8.28
C ASN A 231 19.04 18.43 -9.26
N LEU A 232 18.55 17.74 -10.28
CA LEU A 232 17.63 18.25 -11.29
C LEU A 232 16.26 17.60 -11.11
N PRO A 233 15.18 18.36 -10.89
CA PRO A 233 13.86 17.75 -10.70
C PRO A 233 13.31 17.21 -12.02
N PRO A 234 12.82 15.97 -12.07
CA PRO A 234 12.14 15.46 -13.24
C PRO A 234 10.81 16.18 -13.46
N LYS A 235 10.23 15.99 -14.63
CA LYS A 235 8.90 16.53 -14.93
C LYS A 235 7.86 15.94 -13.97
N GLY A 236 7.03 16.81 -13.40
CA GLY A 236 5.89 16.43 -12.59
C GLY A 236 4.69 15.97 -13.44
N LEU A 237 3.59 15.66 -12.78
CA LEU A 237 2.33 15.37 -13.45
C LEU A 237 1.83 16.59 -14.25
N PRO A 238 1.04 16.35 -15.30
CA PRO A 238 0.42 17.45 -16.05
C PRO A 238 -0.42 18.37 -15.15
N SER A 239 -0.49 19.65 -15.54
CA SER A 239 -1.38 20.60 -14.86
C SER A 239 -2.82 20.12 -14.95
N GLY A 240 -3.53 20.14 -13.80
CA GLY A 240 -4.92 19.66 -13.70
C GLY A 240 -5.07 18.18 -13.38
N ASP A 241 -3.99 17.41 -13.26
CA ASP A 241 -4.08 16.04 -12.74
C ASP A 241 -4.57 16.07 -11.29
N SER A 242 -5.65 15.35 -10.99
CA SER A 242 -6.28 15.32 -9.66
C SER A 242 -5.34 14.81 -8.56
N ARG A 243 -4.38 13.96 -8.92
CA ARG A 243 -3.34 13.43 -8.02
C ARG A 243 -2.33 14.51 -7.60
N CYS A 244 -2.26 15.63 -8.36
CA CYS A 244 -1.42 16.79 -8.07
C CYS A 244 -2.14 17.85 -7.23
N SER A 245 -3.08 17.45 -6.38
CA SER A 245 -3.80 18.35 -5.47
C SER A 245 -3.15 18.43 -4.10
N ALA A 246 -3.44 19.50 -3.34
CA ALA A 246 -2.90 19.67 -1.99
C ALA A 246 -3.40 18.60 -0.98
N SER A 247 -4.50 17.91 -1.28
CA SER A 247 -5.03 16.80 -0.48
C SER A 247 -4.33 15.48 -0.79
N MET A 248 -3.84 15.29 -2.01
CA MET A 248 -3.27 14.02 -2.48
C MET A 248 -1.73 14.02 -2.49
N CYS A 249 -1.11 15.14 -2.86
CA CYS A 249 0.34 15.23 -3.01
C CYS A 249 0.99 15.91 -1.81
N PRO A 250 1.86 15.23 -1.06
CA PRO A 250 2.54 15.81 0.09
C PRO A 250 3.52 16.94 -0.25
N TYR A 251 3.90 17.08 -1.53
CA TYR A 251 4.83 18.10 -2.02
C TYR A 251 4.17 19.12 -2.95
N HIS A 252 2.85 19.31 -2.86
CA HIS A 252 2.09 20.12 -3.81
C HIS A 252 2.59 21.56 -3.93
N LYS A 253 2.91 22.23 -2.80
CA LYS A 253 3.45 23.60 -2.78
C LYS A 253 4.87 23.62 -3.32
N LYS A 254 5.76 22.83 -2.74
CA LYS A 254 7.17 22.73 -3.16
C LYS A 254 7.33 22.36 -4.63
N CYS A 255 6.43 21.53 -5.16
CA CYS A 255 6.46 21.14 -6.56
C CYS A 255 6.25 22.33 -7.53
N LYS A 256 5.60 23.42 -7.07
CA LYS A 256 5.38 24.65 -7.84
C LYS A 256 6.55 25.62 -7.79
N GLU A 257 7.42 25.46 -6.79
CA GLU A 257 8.60 26.30 -6.56
C GLU A 257 9.82 25.78 -7.33
N TRP A 258 9.76 24.53 -7.77
CA TRP A 258 10.79 23.80 -8.52
C TRP A 258 10.29 23.50 -9.95
#